data_cf5b1b636e56086d74f106cebb56f2d7
#
_entry.id   cf5b1b636e56086d74f106cebb56f2d7
#
_cell.length_a   1.000
_cell.length_b   1.000
_cell.length_c   1.000
_cell.angle_alpha   90.00
_cell.angle_beta   90.00
_cell.angle_gamma   90.00
#
_symmetry.space_group_name_H-M   'P 1'
#
loop_
_entity.id
_entity.type
_entity.pdbx_description
1 polymer ?
#
loop_
_entity_poly.entity_id
_entity_poly.type
_entity_poly.pdbx_seq_one_letter_code
_entity_poly.pdbx_strand_id
1 'polypeptide(L)'
;MPRVLIIGTGIAGLFAALRLANNGIDVEIITKQRPKDSSTNWAQGGIAAILDKTDLDEIDGHIKDTLNAGDGLCDEEVVRMVVQEAGERIVDLLSIGVEFERDQEGTFQLAQEGGHSSRRILHAKDATGREI
;
A
#
# COMPACT_ATOMS: atom_id res chain seq x y z
N MET A 1 9.03 -26.80 12.71
CA MET A 1 9.34 -25.47 12.14
C MET A 1 8.35 -24.47 12.68
N PRO A 2 8.69 -23.21 12.86
CA PRO A 2 7.70 -22.22 13.29
C PRO A 2 6.58 -22.12 12.25
N ARG A 3 5.34 -22.13 12.70
CA ARG A 3 4.16 -22.00 11.85
C ARG A 3 3.43 -20.73 12.25
N VAL A 4 3.08 -19.90 11.24
CA VAL A 4 2.38 -18.65 11.46
C VAL A 4 0.95 -18.75 10.93
N LEU A 5 -0.01 -18.39 11.75
CA LEU A 5 -1.41 -18.29 11.36
C LEU A 5 -1.75 -16.81 11.10
N ILE A 6 -2.24 -16.52 9.90
CA ILE A 6 -2.69 -15.19 9.50
C ILE A 6 -4.21 -15.20 9.40
N ILE A 7 -4.86 -14.22 10.02
CA ILE A 7 -6.30 -14.05 9.98
C ILE A 7 -6.65 -12.91 9.01
N GLY A 8 -7.25 -13.27 7.89
CA GLY A 8 -7.69 -12.33 6.85
C GLY A 8 -6.88 -12.39 5.56
N THR A 9 -7.54 -12.09 4.46
CA THR A 9 -7.01 -12.11 3.09
C THR A 9 -7.00 -10.73 2.42
N GLY A 10 -6.97 -9.67 3.22
CA GLY A 10 -6.65 -8.34 2.70
C GLY A 10 -5.16 -8.22 2.38
N ILE A 11 -4.76 -7.12 1.73
CA ILE A 11 -3.37 -6.88 1.31
C ILE A 11 -2.36 -7.09 2.45
N ALA A 12 -2.64 -6.62 3.65
CA ALA A 12 -1.74 -6.76 4.79
C ALA A 12 -1.48 -8.24 5.13
N GLY A 13 -2.53 -9.06 5.18
CA GLY A 13 -2.40 -10.50 5.46
C GLY A 13 -1.70 -11.25 4.36
N LEU A 14 -2.06 -11.00 3.10
CA LEU A 14 -1.45 -11.67 1.95
C LEU A 14 0.02 -11.28 1.77
N PHE A 15 0.34 -10.00 1.92
CA PHE A 15 1.72 -9.52 1.81
C PHE A 15 2.61 -10.08 2.93
N ALA A 16 2.10 -10.11 4.17
CA ALA A 16 2.80 -10.75 5.30
C ALA A 16 3.02 -12.24 5.04
N ALA A 17 2.01 -12.95 4.54
CA ALA A 17 2.12 -14.36 4.18
C ALA A 17 3.21 -14.61 3.14
N LEU A 18 3.22 -13.81 2.08
CA LEU A 18 4.21 -13.91 1.01
C LEU A 18 5.64 -13.69 1.52
N ARG A 19 5.83 -12.66 2.34
CA ARG A 19 7.15 -12.38 2.94
C ARG A 19 7.63 -13.50 3.88
N LEU A 20 6.73 -14.06 4.69
CA LEU A 20 7.05 -15.18 5.57
C LEU A 20 7.39 -16.44 4.77
N ALA A 21 6.58 -16.77 3.76
CA ALA A 21 6.83 -17.94 2.90
C ALA A 21 8.15 -17.83 2.14
N ASN A 22 8.49 -16.66 1.63
CA ASN A 22 9.78 -16.41 0.97
C ASN A 22 10.99 -16.55 1.91
N ASN A 23 10.75 -16.48 3.23
CA ASN A 23 11.76 -16.76 4.27
C ASN A 23 11.68 -18.20 4.82
N GLY A 24 10.97 -19.10 4.14
CA GLY A 24 10.89 -20.52 4.52
C GLY A 24 10.05 -20.80 5.76
N ILE A 25 9.15 -19.88 6.12
CA ILE A 25 8.23 -20.04 7.25
C ILE A 25 6.91 -20.62 6.75
N ASP A 26 6.44 -21.71 7.36
CA ASP A 26 5.12 -22.26 7.08
C ASP A 26 4.02 -21.28 7.50
N VAL A 27 3.13 -20.94 6.56
CA VAL A 27 2.04 -20.01 6.78
C VAL A 27 0.71 -20.68 6.52
N GLU A 28 -0.22 -20.47 7.41
CA GLU A 28 -1.62 -20.81 7.22
C GLU A 28 -2.47 -19.55 7.25
N ILE A 29 -3.37 -19.38 6.27
CA ILE A 29 -4.24 -18.21 6.19
C ILE A 29 -5.68 -18.68 6.37
N ILE A 30 -6.40 -18.04 7.28
CA ILE A 30 -7.84 -18.25 7.45
C ILE A 30 -8.60 -16.98 7.14
N THR A 31 -9.75 -17.12 6.52
CA THR A 31 -10.63 -16.01 6.17
C THR A 31 -12.09 -16.36 6.43
N LYS A 32 -12.89 -15.34 6.68
CA LYS A 32 -14.32 -15.49 7.01
C LYS A 32 -15.15 -16.01 5.82
N GLN A 33 -14.75 -15.66 4.61
CA GLN A 33 -15.47 -16.01 3.37
C GLN A 33 -14.45 -16.49 2.31
N ARG A 34 -14.75 -16.26 1.02
CA ARG A 34 -13.81 -16.60 -0.07
C ARG A 34 -12.55 -15.74 0.02
N PRO A 35 -11.38 -16.23 -0.38
CA PRO A 35 -10.14 -15.46 -0.29
C PRO A 35 -10.19 -14.06 -0.93
N LYS A 36 -10.95 -13.90 -2.01
CA LYS A 36 -11.16 -12.63 -2.71
C LYS A 36 -12.21 -11.71 -2.06
N ASP A 37 -12.96 -12.16 -1.08
CA ASP A 37 -13.99 -11.35 -0.42
C ASP A 37 -13.35 -10.54 0.72
N SER A 38 -12.46 -9.62 0.37
CA SER A 38 -11.75 -8.73 1.29
C SER A 38 -12.06 -7.26 0.99
N SER A 39 -11.90 -6.38 1.97
CA SER A 39 -12.04 -4.94 1.75
C SER A 39 -11.05 -4.42 0.70
N THR A 40 -9.86 -5.01 0.62
CA THR A 40 -8.88 -4.68 -0.42
C THR A 40 -9.45 -4.90 -1.81
N ASN A 41 -10.07 -6.05 -2.08
CA ASN A 41 -10.62 -6.36 -3.41
C ASN A 41 -11.73 -5.38 -3.85
N TRP A 42 -12.37 -4.70 -2.91
CA TRP A 42 -13.41 -3.72 -3.18
C TRP A 42 -12.91 -2.26 -3.18
N ALA A 43 -11.64 -2.04 -2.86
CA ALA A 43 -11.05 -0.70 -2.86
C ALA A 43 -10.91 -0.18 -4.30
N GLN A 44 -11.48 0.99 -4.55
CA GLN A 44 -11.48 1.65 -5.86
C GLN A 44 -10.39 2.71 -5.98
N GLY A 45 -10.06 3.39 -4.87
CA GLY A 45 -9.00 4.39 -4.83
C GLY A 45 -7.62 3.84 -5.18
N GLY A 46 -6.59 4.52 -4.74
CA GLY A 46 -5.22 4.11 -5.01
C GLY A 46 -4.40 3.91 -3.75
N ILE A 47 -3.10 3.83 -3.93
CA ILE A 47 -2.12 3.79 -2.85
C ILE A 47 -1.32 5.08 -2.88
N ALA A 48 -1.33 5.83 -1.76
CA ALA A 48 -0.49 7.00 -1.59
C ALA A 48 0.96 6.57 -1.30
N ALA A 49 1.89 7.00 -2.13
CA ALA A 49 3.32 6.75 -1.92
C ALA A 49 4.18 7.85 -2.56
N ILE A 50 5.27 8.19 -1.88
CA ILE A 50 6.35 8.99 -2.46
C ILE A 50 7.38 8.01 -3.02
N LEU A 51 7.57 8.04 -4.33
CA LEU A 51 8.46 7.10 -5.02
C LEU A 51 9.94 7.50 -4.92
N ASP A 52 10.20 8.80 -4.92
CA ASP A 52 11.54 9.34 -4.70
C ASP A 52 11.76 9.60 -3.21
N LYS A 53 12.43 8.68 -2.55
CA LYS A 53 12.78 8.80 -1.11
C LYS A 53 13.77 9.93 -0.78
N THR A 54 14.32 10.59 -1.79
CA THR A 54 15.18 11.76 -1.60
C THR A 54 14.41 13.08 -1.60
N ASP A 55 13.15 13.06 -2.02
CA ASP A 55 12.26 14.21 -1.98
C ASP A 55 11.66 14.39 -0.57
N LEU A 56 12.45 15.02 0.29
CA LEU A 56 12.09 15.23 1.69
C LEU A 56 10.89 16.18 1.84
N ASP A 57 10.71 17.12 0.94
CA ASP A 57 9.60 18.08 0.99
C ASP A 57 8.26 17.37 0.70
N GLU A 58 8.22 16.45 -0.27
CA GLU A 58 7.05 15.63 -0.56
C GLU A 58 6.76 14.63 0.58
N ILE A 59 7.79 14.03 1.19
CA ILE A 59 7.64 13.15 2.34
C ILE A 59 7.03 13.91 3.53
N ASP A 60 7.59 15.07 3.89
CA ASP A 60 7.07 15.88 4.99
C ASP A 60 5.67 16.42 4.68
N GLY A 61 5.38 16.77 3.43
CA GLY A 61 4.04 17.13 2.96
C GLY A 61 3.03 16.01 3.17
N HIS A 62 3.37 14.78 2.80
CA HIS A 62 2.49 13.61 3.00
C HIS A 62 2.26 13.31 4.49
N ILE A 63 3.30 13.38 5.31
CA ILE A 63 3.18 13.21 6.77
C ILE A 63 2.22 14.25 7.33
N LYS A 64 2.40 15.52 6.98
CA LYS A 64 1.54 16.61 7.43
C LYS A 64 0.08 16.46 7.01
N ASP A 65 -0.16 16.09 5.75
CA ASP A 65 -1.51 15.82 5.24
C ASP A 65 -2.18 14.69 6.04
N THR A 66 -1.44 13.62 6.31
CA THR A 66 -1.95 12.47 7.08
C THR A 66 -2.28 12.83 8.52
N LEU A 67 -1.41 13.58 9.20
CA LEU A 67 -1.64 14.03 10.57
C LEU A 67 -2.82 15.00 10.65
N ASN A 68 -2.96 15.91 9.68
CA ASN A 68 -4.09 16.83 9.61
C ASN A 68 -5.42 16.08 9.40
N ALA A 69 -5.45 15.11 8.47
CA ALA A 69 -6.64 14.30 8.22
C ALA A 69 -7.02 13.43 9.44
N GLY A 70 -6.03 12.99 10.20
CA GLY A 70 -6.23 12.16 11.38
C GLY A 70 -6.71 12.92 12.62
N ASP A 71 -6.72 14.26 12.59
CA ASP A 71 -7.27 15.15 13.63
C ASP A 71 -6.85 14.77 15.07
N GLY A 72 -5.57 14.48 15.26
CA GLY A 72 -4.97 14.11 16.55
C GLY A 72 -5.11 12.63 16.95
N LEU A 73 -5.67 11.77 16.10
CA LEU A 73 -5.78 10.33 16.36
C LEU A 73 -4.58 9.54 15.84
N CYS A 74 -3.68 10.16 15.08
CA CYS A 74 -2.51 9.49 14.53
C CYS A 74 -1.36 9.41 15.54
N ASP A 75 -0.64 8.30 15.51
CA ASP A 75 0.71 8.21 16.06
C ASP A 75 1.70 8.75 15.02
N GLU A 76 2.36 9.85 15.34
CA GLU A 76 3.25 10.54 14.38
C GLU A 76 4.45 9.68 13.98
N GLU A 77 5.03 8.90 14.90
CA GLU A 77 6.18 8.03 14.58
C GLU A 77 5.77 6.94 13.59
N VAL A 78 4.57 6.36 13.78
CA VAL A 78 4.02 5.36 12.86
C VAL A 78 3.73 5.98 11.50
N VAL A 79 3.14 7.19 11.45
CA VAL A 79 2.90 7.88 10.18
C VAL A 79 4.19 8.13 9.42
N ARG A 80 5.24 8.62 10.10
CA ARG A 80 6.56 8.83 9.48
C ARG A 80 7.13 7.54 8.91
N MET A 81 7.13 6.46 9.69
CA MET A 81 7.61 5.15 9.24
C MET A 81 6.85 4.68 7.99
N VAL A 82 5.53 4.71 8.02
CA VAL A 82 4.69 4.24 6.89
C VAL A 82 4.94 5.06 5.63
N VAL A 83 4.99 6.39 5.74
CA VAL A 83 5.21 7.27 4.58
C VAL A 83 6.61 7.06 4.00
N GLN A 84 7.64 6.94 4.83
CA GLN A 84 9.02 6.75 4.39
C GLN A 84 9.24 5.38 3.72
N GLU A 85 8.54 4.34 4.17
CA GLU A 85 8.67 2.99 3.59
C GLU A 85 7.79 2.77 2.36
N ALA A 86 6.77 3.60 2.13
CA ALA A 86 5.74 3.38 1.12
C ALA A 86 6.33 3.17 -0.29
N GLY A 87 7.30 3.96 -0.70
CA GLY A 87 7.94 3.85 -2.02
C GLY A 87 8.56 2.47 -2.25
N GLU A 88 9.26 1.92 -1.27
CA GLU A 88 9.84 0.59 -1.35
C GLU A 88 8.76 -0.50 -1.42
N ARG A 89 7.66 -0.33 -0.73
CA ARG A 89 6.52 -1.28 -0.79
C ARG A 89 5.85 -1.27 -2.15
N ILE A 90 5.79 -0.13 -2.83
CA ILE A 90 5.34 -0.07 -4.24
C ILE A 90 6.28 -0.88 -5.14
N VAL A 91 7.60 -0.77 -4.95
CA VAL A 91 8.56 -1.59 -5.71
C VAL A 91 8.35 -3.08 -5.45
N ASP A 92 8.09 -3.48 -4.21
CA ASP A 92 7.75 -4.87 -3.88
C ASP A 92 6.50 -5.35 -4.65
N LEU A 93 5.42 -4.55 -4.68
CA LEU A 93 4.19 -4.87 -5.41
C LEU A 93 4.43 -5.00 -6.93
N LEU A 94 5.20 -4.08 -7.50
CA LEU A 94 5.59 -4.16 -8.92
C LEU A 94 6.37 -5.44 -9.21
N SER A 95 7.25 -5.86 -8.31
CA SER A 95 8.08 -7.06 -8.48
C SER A 95 7.28 -8.36 -8.52
N ILE A 96 6.10 -8.38 -7.93
CA ILE A 96 5.18 -9.52 -7.94
C ILE A 96 4.10 -9.41 -9.02
N GLY A 97 4.16 -8.38 -9.88
CA GLY A 97 3.34 -8.25 -11.08
C GLY A 97 2.14 -7.32 -10.97
N VAL A 98 2.03 -6.50 -9.91
CA VAL A 98 1.00 -5.46 -9.82
C VAL A 98 1.27 -4.38 -10.87
N GLU A 99 0.25 -4.00 -11.64
CA GLU A 99 0.35 -3.01 -12.70
C GLU A 99 -0.41 -1.73 -12.31
N PHE A 100 0.34 -0.64 -12.11
CA PHE A 100 -0.22 0.70 -11.94
C PHE A 100 -0.23 1.46 -13.27
N GLU A 101 -1.17 2.39 -13.42
CA GLU A 101 -1.31 3.19 -14.64
C GLU A 101 -0.07 4.02 -14.94
N ARG A 102 0.29 4.03 -16.23
CA ARG A 102 1.41 4.80 -16.77
C ARG A 102 0.96 5.60 -17.98
N ASP A 103 1.65 6.70 -18.23
CA ASP A 103 1.50 7.47 -19.45
C ASP A 103 2.21 6.80 -20.65
N GLN A 104 2.18 7.46 -21.80
CA GLN A 104 2.81 6.97 -23.05
C GLN A 104 4.34 6.92 -22.95
N GLU A 105 4.93 7.63 -22.01
CA GLU A 105 6.37 7.68 -21.74
C GLU A 105 6.80 6.64 -20.70
N GLY A 106 5.85 5.93 -20.11
CA GLY A 106 6.10 4.92 -19.09
C GLY A 106 6.18 5.46 -17.65
N THR A 107 5.90 6.75 -17.44
CA THR A 107 5.87 7.38 -16.12
C THR A 107 4.54 7.06 -15.42
N PHE A 108 4.57 6.85 -14.10
CA PHE A 108 3.34 6.61 -13.35
C PHE A 108 2.39 7.81 -13.41
N GLN A 109 1.14 7.54 -13.74
CA GLN A 109 0.07 8.53 -13.64
C GLN A 109 -0.39 8.62 -12.19
N LEU A 110 -0.01 9.71 -11.52
CA LEU A 110 -0.39 9.92 -10.13
C LEU A 110 -1.66 10.77 -10.05
N ALA A 111 -2.65 10.29 -9.29
CA ALA A 111 -3.84 11.04 -8.94
C ALA A 111 -3.63 11.88 -7.67
N GLN A 112 -4.55 12.82 -7.45
CA GLN A 112 -4.69 13.57 -6.21
C GLN A 112 -6.10 13.35 -5.69
N GLU A 113 -6.21 12.86 -4.47
CA GLU A 113 -7.48 12.64 -3.79
C GLU A 113 -7.64 13.61 -2.62
N GLY A 114 -8.83 13.66 -2.02
CA GLY A 114 -9.11 14.52 -0.88
C GLY A 114 -8.15 14.27 0.28
N GLY A 115 -7.72 15.34 0.94
CA GLY A 115 -6.76 15.28 2.04
C GLY A 115 -5.29 15.29 1.60
N HIS A 116 -4.99 15.20 0.29
CA HIS A 116 -3.62 15.27 -0.22
C HIS A 116 -3.31 16.63 -0.85
N SER A 117 -2.20 17.24 -0.47
CA SER A 117 -1.72 18.52 -1.01
C SER A 117 -1.04 18.39 -2.38
N SER A 118 -0.59 17.19 -2.75
CA SER A 118 0.05 16.91 -4.04
C SER A 118 -0.41 15.57 -4.66
N ARG A 119 0.00 15.33 -5.92
CA ARG A 119 -0.29 14.08 -6.64
C ARG A 119 0.68 12.99 -6.20
N ARG A 120 0.18 11.97 -5.50
CA ARG A 120 0.99 10.85 -5.00
C ARG A 120 0.25 9.51 -4.95
N ILE A 121 -0.92 9.46 -5.57
CA ILE A 121 -1.78 8.26 -5.53
C ILE A 121 -1.52 7.43 -6.79
N LEU A 122 -0.95 6.23 -6.60
CA LEU A 122 -0.86 5.22 -7.66
C LEU A 122 -2.20 4.48 -7.74
N HIS A 123 -2.67 4.25 -8.95
CA HIS A 123 -3.96 3.58 -9.18
C HIS A 123 -3.91 2.64 -10.39
N ALA A 124 -4.83 1.68 -10.42
CA ALA A 124 -5.07 0.76 -11.51
C ALA A 124 -6.56 0.85 -11.90
N LYS A 125 -6.89 1.79 -12.78
CA LYS A 125 -8.27 2.13 -13.17
C LYS A 125 -9.13 2.39 -11.92
N ASP A 126 -10.39 1.94 -11.93
CA ASP A 126 -11.29 2.04 -10.78
C ASP A 126 -11.27 0.77 -9.92
N ALA A 127 -10.21 0.01 -9.95
CA ALA A 127 -10.15 -1.33 -9.34
C ALA A 127 -8.77 -1.66 -8.75
N THR A 128 -8.09 -0.65 -8.19
CA THR A 128 -6.72 -0.80 -7.65
C THR A 128 -6.62 -1.93 -6.63
N GLY A 129 -7.60 -2.05 -5.76
CA GLY A 129 -7.60 -3.12 -4.76
C GLY A 129 -7.81 -4.53 -5.33
N ARG A 130 -8.37 -4.65 -6.54
CA ARG A 130 -8.47 -5.94 -7.25
C ARG A 130 -7.17 -6.30 -7.95
N GLU A 131 -6.44 -5.30 -8.41
CA GLU A 131 -5.15 -5.47 -9.06
C GLU A 131 -4.09 -5.95 -8.07
N ILE A 132 -4.12 -5.44 -6.85
CA ILE A 132 -3.24 -5.84 -5.75
C ILE A 132 -3.66 -7.19 -5.16
#